data_7cca7b4eddbabd518d1af13d6cb54faf
#
_entry.id   7cca7b4eddbabd518d1af13d6cb54faf
#
_cell.length_a   1.000
_cell.length_b   1.000
_cell.length_c   1.000
_cell.angle_alpha   90.00
_cell.angle_beta   90.00
_cell.angle_gamma   90.00
#
_symmetry.space_group_name_H-M   'P 1'
#
loop_
_entity.id
_entity.type
_entity.pdbx_description
1 polymer ?
#
loop_
_entity_poly.entity_id
_entity_poly.type
_entity_poly.pdbx_seq_one_letter_code
_entity_poly.pdbx_strand_id
1 'polypeptide(L)'
;MFRKERYGMKKKVPIKTVYYKDELQDEFSTAVITPKKIDGSYVYLRESVAGKTARFFIYRLLAFPLAFCYLHFSFHHRTINRKVLKEYKGSFFLYGNHTQPIADALIPSFLHPKGVSVIVHPNNVSMPVLGRMTPYMGALPLPDDLSAMRHFKEAIEHQVQKGVPVCIYPEAHIWPYYTGIRPFKEDSFYYPVKYGVPAFCFTNVYKACRFRSRPKIRTYVDGPFYPDYSLPLREQKKELRDRIHACMCQRAAQSDLSYIEYKKEGNE
;
A
#
# COMPACT_ATOMS: atom_id res chain seq x y z
N MET A 1 -37.63 -31.45 -8.41
CA MET A 1 -36.35 -31.31 -7.65
C MET A 1 -35.19 -31.19 -8.64
N PHE A 2 -34.94 -29.99 -9.16
CA PHE A 2 -33.87 -29.75 -10.15
C PHE A 2 -32.65 -29.11 -9.44
N ARG A 3 -31.60 -29.91 -9.30
CA ARG A 3 -30.30 -29.50 -8.77
C ARG A 3 -29.62 -28.67 -9.87
N LYS A 4 -29.60 -27.32 -9.72
CA LYS A 4 -28.78 -26.46 -10.57
C LYS A 4 -27.31 -26.78 -10.30
N GLU A 5 -26.70 -27.50 -11.21
CA GLU A 5 -25.24 -27.63 -11.28
C GLU A 5 -24.64 -26.24 -11.41
N ARG A 6 -23.79 -25.87 -10.44
CA ARG A 6 -22.98 -24.66 -10.52
C ARG A 6 -21.98 -24.89 -11.66
N TYR A 7 -22.21 -24.23 -12.78
CA TYR A 7 -21.19 -24.12 -13.82
C TYR A 7 -19.89 -23.63 -13.18
N GLY A 8 -18.91 -24.53 -13.04
CA GLY A 8 -17.58 -24.19 -12.59
C GLY A 8 -16.97 -23.17 -13.54
N MET A 9 -16.69 -21.98 -13.05
CA MET A 9 -15.94 -21.00 -13.82
C MET A 9 -14.56 -21.62 -14.11
N LYS A 10 -14.27 -21.86 -15.40
CA LYS A 10 -12.93 -22.29 -15.83
C LYS A 10 -11.93 -21.31 -15.23
N LYS A 11 -10.96 -21.78 -14.43
CA LYS A 11 -9.83 -20.96 -13.97
C LYS A 11 -9.21 -20.34 -15.22
N LYS A 12 -9.21 -19.01 -15.30
CA LYS A 12 -8.54 -18.32 -16.41
C LYS A 12 -7.05 -18.58 -16.29
N VAL A 13 -6.44 -19.03 -17.37
CA VAL A 13 -5.00 -19.28 -17.44
C VAL A 13 -4.28 -17.93 -17.24
N PRO A 14 -3.16 -17.89 -16.50
CA PRO A 14 -2.33 -16.71 -16.39
C PRO A 14 -1.91 -16.18 -17.76
N ILE A 15 -1.91 -14.86 -17.94
CA ILE A 15 -1.48 -14.24 -19.19
C ILE A 15 0.04 -14.21 -19.36
N LYS A 16 0.78 -14.35 -18.24
CA LYS A 16 2.23 -14.30 -18.19
C LYS A 16 2.74 -15.10 -17.00
N THR A 17 3.84 -15.81 -17.18
CA THR A 17 4.66 -16.37 -16.10
C THR A 17 5.91 -15.50 -15.95
N VAL A 18 6.25 -15.20 -14.69
CA VAL A 18 7.43 -14.43 -14.31
C VAL A 18 8.27 -15.31 -13.38
N TYR A 19 9.55 -15.42 -13.67
CA TYR A 19 10.48 -16.16 -12.82
C TYR A 19 11.20 -15.20 -11.88
N TYR A 20 11.38 -15.63 -10.62
CA TYR A 20 12.08 -14.86 -9.60
C TYR A 20 13.13 -15.71 -8.90
N LYS A 21 14.14 -15.05 -8.32
CA LYS A 21 15.24 -15.68 -7.56
C LYS A 21 15.05 -15.47 -6.07
N ASP A 22 14.77 -14.23 -5.68
CA ASP A 22 14.67 -13.81 -4.27
C ASP A 22 13.39 -13.02 -4.03
N GLU A 23 12.55 -13.53 -3.11
CA GLU A 23 11.28 -12.88 -2.75
C GLU A 23 11.45 -11.52 -2.06
N LEU A 24 12.61 -11.25 -1.47
CA LEU A 24 12.89 -10.02 -0.73
C LEU A 24 13.57 -8.95 -1.59
N GLN A 25 14.26 -9.35 -2.67
CA GLN A 25 15.12 -8.44 -3.44
C GLN A 25 14.60 -8.18 -4.87
N ASP A 26 13.88 -9.14 -5.46
CA ASP A 26 13.47 -9.02 -6.85
C ASP A 26 12.37 -7.94 -7.01
N GLU A 27 12.57 -7.05 -7.98
CA GLU A 27 11.68 -5.97 -8.36
C GLU A 27 11.18 -6.17 -9.79
N PHE A 28 9.88 -6.15 -10.00
CA PHE A 28 9.26 -6.31 -11.33
C PHE A 28 8.54 -5.04 -11.81
N SER A 29 8.91 -3.90 -11.23
CA SER A 29 8.49 -2.60 -11.76
C SER A 29 9.15 -2.33 -13.12
N THR A 30 8.38 -1.87 -14.09
CA THR A 30 8.88 -1.54 -15.44
C THR A 30 9.35 -0.09 -15.57
N ALA A 31 9.23 0.72 -14.52
CA ALA A 31 9.56 2.14 -14.58
C ALA A 31 11.06 2.37 -14.34
N VAL A 32 11.80 2.66 -15.40
CA VAL A 32 13.18 3.15 -15.33
C VAL A 32 13.16 4.65 -15.07
N ILE A 33 13.33 5.06 -13.82
CA ILE A 33 13.37 6.47 -13.39
C ILE A 33 14.66 6.68 -12.62
N THR A 34 15.43 7.71 -12.99
CA THR A 34 16.56 8.14 -12.18
C THR A 34 16.04 8.90 -10.96
N PRO A 35 16.24 8.38 -9.73
CA PRO A 35 15.71 9.02 -8.53
C PRO A 35 16.43 10.34 -8.27
N LYS A 36 15.69 11.34 -7.81
CA LYS A 36 16.26 12.52 -7.19
C LYS A 36 16.80 12.14 -5.84
N LYS A 37 17.93 12.73 -5.47
CA LYS A 37 18.44 12.61 -4.11
C LYS A 37 17.49 13.30 -3.13
N ILE A 38 17.12 12.59 -2.07
CA ILE A 38 16.29 13.10 -0.98
C ILE A 38 17.23 13.44 0.18
N ASP A 39 17.83 14.60 0.13
CA ASP A 39 18.74 15.12 1.14
C ASP A 39 18.06 16.06 2.14
N GLY A 40 18.84 16.67 3.03
CA GLY A 40 18.34 17.58 4.06
C GLY A 40 17.63 18.85 3.54
N SER A 41 17.71 19.16 2.24
CA SER A 41 16.97 20.28 1.62
C SER A 41 15.53 19.90 1.24
N TYR A 42 15.19 18.60 1.27
CA TYR A 42 13.86 18.15 0.87
C TYR A 42 12.77 18.59 1.85
N VAL A 43 11.73 19.24 1.33
CA VAL A 43 10.59 19.73 2.12
C VAL A 43 9.49 18.68 2.15
N TYR A 44 9.39 17.95 3.27
CA TYR A 44 8.35 16.93 3.49
C TYR A 44 6.97 17.53 3.76
N LEU A 45 6.90 18.60 4.56
CA LEU A 45 5.65 19.22 4.99
C LEU A 45 5.42 20.54 4.27
N ARG A 46 4.28 20.69 3.63
CA ARG A 46 3.88 21.90 2.88
C ARG A 46 2.70 22.56 3.59
N GLU A 47 2.98 23.07 4.81
CA GLU A 47 1.97 23.63 5.72
C GLU A 47 1.63 25.11 5.46
N SER A 48 2.32 25.79 4.52
CA SER A 48 1.96 27.15 4.12
C SER A 48 0.53 27.22 3.56
N VAL A 49 -0.08 28.38 3.59
CA VAL A 49 -1.43 28.62 3.02
C VAL A 49 -1.44 28.19 1.55
N ALA A 50 -0.45 28.63 0.77
CA ALA A 50 -0.31 28.24 -0.64
C ALA A 50 -0.18 26.72 -0.82
N GLY A 51 0.61 26.05 0.05
CA GLY A 51 0.77 24.59 0.03
C GLY A 51 -0.52 23.85 0.33
N LYS A 52 -1.29 24.30 1.32
CA LYS A 52 -2.61 23.73 1.67
C LYS A 52 -3.63 23.94 0.55
N THR A 53 -3.64 25.11 -0.05
CA THR A 53 -4.50 25.43 -1.20
C THR A 53 -4.14 24.56 -2.42
N ALA A 54 -2.86 24.47 -2.77
CA ALA A 54 -2.39 23.59 -3.83
C ALA A 54 -2.77 22.13 -3.57
N ARG A 55 -2.58 21.63 -2.32
CA ARG A 55 -3.00 20.28 -1.92
C ARG A 55 -4.50 20.07 -2.15
N PHE A 56 -5.35 21.03 -1.77
CA PHE A 56 -6.79 20.91 -1.97
C PHE A 56 -7.14 20.75 -3.45
N PHE A 57 -6.63 21.60 -4.33
CA PHE A 57 -6.90 21.55 -5.76
C PHE A 57 -6.34 20.26 -6.40
N ILE A 58 -5.06 19.97 -6.17
CA ILE A 58 -4.40 18.80 -6.75
C ILE A 58 -5.05 17.49 -6.26
N TYR A 59 -5.26 17.38 -4.95
CA TYR A 59 -5.75 16.13 -4.37
C TYR A 59 -7.26 15.96 -4.57
N ARG A 60 -8.08 16.97 -4.20
CA ARG A 60 -9.55 16.83 -4.19
C ARG A 60 -10.19 16.97 -5.55
N LEU A 61 -9.73 17.92 -6.37
CA LEU A 61 -10.37 18.24 -7.64
C LEU A 61 -9.77 17.50 -8.83
N LEU A 62 -8.51 17.10 -8.77
CA LEU A 62 -7.84 16.43 -9.88
C LEU A 62 -7.56 14.96 -9.57
N ALA A 63 -6.70 14.67 -8.58
CA ALA A 63 -6.21 13.32 -8.36
C ALA A 63 -7.30 12.36 -7.86
N PHE A 64 -8.14 12.77 -6.93
CA PHE A 64 -9.18 11.91 -6.35
C PHE A 64 -10.25 11.47 -7.37
N PRO A 65 -10.85 12.36 -8.20
CA PRO A 65 -11.79 11.94 -9.23
C PRO A 65 -11.15 11.04 -10.30
N LEU A 66 -9.93 11.37 -10.77
CA LEU A 66 -9.22 10.55 -11.74
C LEU A 66 -8.89 9.17 -11.18
N ALA A 67 -8.42 9.11 -9.94
CA ALA A 67 -8.16 7.86 -9.24
C ALA A 67 -9.44 7.01 -9.06
N PHE A 68 -10.56 7.65 -8.70
CA PHE A 68 -11.86 6.99 -8.61
C PHE A 68 -12.27 6.37 -9.94
N CYS A 69 -12.23 7.15 -11.02
CA CYS A 69 -12.53 6.67 -12.37
C CYS A 69 -11.61 5.50 -12.77
N TYR A 70 -10.32 5.66 -12.56
CA TYR A 70 -9.35 4.60 -12.88
C TYR A 70 -9.63 3.31 -12.12
N LEU A 71 -9.79 3.36 -10.79
CA LEU A 71 -10.05 2.18 -9.97
C LEU A 71 -11.43 1.56 -10.28
N HIS A 72 -12.44 2.40 -10.49
CA HIS A 72 -13.79 1.92 -10.78
C HIS A 72 -13.89 1.26 -12.16
N PHE A 73 -13.45 1.93 -13.20
CA PHE A 73 -13.60 1.44 -14.58
C PHE A 73 -12.56 0.39 -14.96
N SER A 74 -11.32 0.50 -14.48
CA SER A 74 -10.28 -0.49 -14.81
C SER A 74 -10.39 -1.77 -13.99
N PHE A 75 -10.75 -1.69 -12.71
CA PHE A 75 -10.69 -2.83 -11.78
C PHE A 75 -12.02 -3.16 -11.09
N HIS A 76 -13.09 -2.40 -11.34
CA HIS A 76 -14.32 -2.52 -10.56
C HIS A 76 -14.02 -2.59 -9.05
N HIS A 77 -13.09 -1.76 -8.60
CA HIS A 77 -12.56 -1.76 -7.24
C HIS A 77 -13.68 -1.61 -6.20
N ARG A 78 -13.58 -2.37 -5.12
CA ARG A 78 -14.43 -2.23 -3.93
C ARG A 78 -13.60 -2.46 -2.68
N THR A 79 -13.80 -1.60 -1.69
CA THR A 79 -13.24 -1.77 -0.34
C THR A 79 -14.24 -2.48 0.56
N ILE A 80 -13.77 -3.49 1.27
CA ILE A 80 -14.54 -4.29 2.22
C ILE A 80 -14.02 -3.94 3.62
N ASN A 81 -14.90 -3.83 4.59
CA ASN A 81 -14.58 -3.46 5.97
C ASN A 81 -14.01 -2.05 6.17
N ARG A 82 -14.14 -1.14 5.21
CA ARG A 82 -13.67 0.26 5.34
C ARG A 82 -14.17 0.96 6.62
N LYS A 83 -15.28 0.49 7.17
CA LYS A 83 -15.94 1.07 8.35
C LYS A 83 -14.99 1.12 9.55
N VAL A 84 -14.15 0.09 9.76
CA VAL A 84 -13.22 0.02 10.89
C VAL A 84 -12.22 1.19 10.90
N LEU A 85 -11.79 1.68 9.74
CA LEU A 85 -10.91 2.85 9.64
C LEU A 85 -11.65 4.17 9.85
N LYS A 86 -12.93 4.25 9.47
CA LYS A 86 -13.73 5.47 9.63
C LYS A 86 -14.14 5.69 11.09
N GLU A 87 -14.38 4.61 11.81
CA GLU A 87 -14.80 4.63 13.22
C GLU A 87 -13.63 4.90 14.16
N TYR A 88 -12.42 4.56 13.75
CA TYR A 88 -11.22 4.85 14.54
C TYR A 88 -10.89 6.36 14.49
N LYS A 89 -10.78 6.99 15.67
CA LYS A 89 -10.64 8.45 15.79
C LYS A 89 -9.18 8.92 15.89
N GLY A 90 -8.24 8.03 16.14
CA GLY A 90 -6.82 8.35 16.32
C GLY A 90 -6.01 8.25 15.02
N SER A 91 -4.71 8.43 15.15
CA SER A 91 -3.75 8.09 14.10
C SER A 91 -3.44 6.60 14.13
N PHE A 92 -3.00 6.06 13.01
CA PHE A 92 -2.60 4.66 12.87
C PHE A 92 -1.63 4.47 11.72
N PHE A 93 -0.92 3.35 11.73
CA PHE A 93 -0.16 2.90 10.57
C PHE A 93 -0.98 1.90 9.76
N LEU A 94 -0.88 2.01 8.43
CA LEU A 94 -1.65 1.20 7.49
C LEU A 94 -0.68 0.40 6.62
N TYR A 95 -0.73 -0.93 6.68
CA TYR A 95 0.13 -1.83 5.92
C TYR A 95 -0.61 -2.44 4.75
N GLY A 96 -0.03 -2.40 3.55
CA GLY A 96 -0.64 -2.94 2.33
C GLY A 96 0.26 -3.91 1.58
N ASN A 97 -0.31 -4.85 0.82
CA ASN A 97 0.44 -5.66 -0.12
C ASN A 97 0.74 -4.86 -1.40
N HIS A 98 1.97 -5.03 -1.94
CA HIS A 98 2.48 -4.20 -3.02
C HIS A 98 2.40 -4.91 -4.38
N THR A 99 1.24 -4.82 -5.01
CA THR A 99 0.92 -5.64 -6.18
C THR A 99 0.33 -4.87 -7.37
N GLN A 100 0.19 -3.54 -7.26
CA GLN A 100 -0.37 -2.72 -8.33
C GLN A 100 0.45 -1.45 -8.60
N PRO A 101 1.09 -1.32 -9.76
CA PRO A 101 1.98 -0.19 -10.05
C PRO A 101 1.33 1.19 -9.89
N ILE A 102 0.06 1.33 -10.24
CA ILE A 102 -0.67 2.60 -10.16
C ILE A 102 -1.68 2.57 -9.01
N ALA A 103 -2.44 1.47 -8.86
CA ALA A 103 -3.53 1.43 -7.89
C ALA A 103 -3.04 1.46 -6.44
N ASP A 104 -1.84 0.96 -6.13
CA ASP A 104 -1.27 1.01 -4.78
C ASP A 104 -0.95 2.44 -4.33
N ALA A 105 -0.62 3.34 -5.27
CA ALA A 105 -0.50 4.77 -4.97
C ALA A 105 -1.86 5.45 -4.70
N LEU A 106 -2.95 4.87 -5.22
CA LEU A 106 -4.28 5.49 -5.22
C LEU A 106 -5.20 4.92 -4.13
N ILE A 107 -5.19 3.59 -3.93
CA ILE A 107 -6.11 2.90 -3.01
C ILE A 107 -6.07 3.49 -1.58
N PRO A 108 -4.91 3.75 -0.95
CA PRO A 108 -4.88 4.30 0.40
C PRO A 108 -5.67 5.59 0.55
N SER A 109 -5.67 6.43 -0.48
CA SER A 109 -6.39 7.71 -0.50
C SER A 109 -7.92 7.58 -0.34
N PHE A 110 -8.47 6.41 -0.68
CA PHE A 110 -9.90 6.12 -0.52
C PHE A 110 -10.25 5.45 0.80
N LEU A 111 -9.27 5.05 1.59
CA LEU A 111 -9.50 4.30 2.81
C LEU A 111 -9.88 5.20 3.98
N HIS A 112 -9.33 6.42 4.07
CA HIS A 112 -9.57 7.33 5.18
C HIS A 112 -10.01 8.74 4.72
N PRO A 113 -10.97 9.41 5.40
CA PRO A 113 -11.52 10.70 4.95
C PRO A 113 -10.52 11.87 4.99
N LYS A 114 -9.54 11.84 5.91
CA LYS A 114 -8.46 12.84 5.98
C LYS A 114 -7.37 12.63 4.92
N GLY A 115 -7.49 11.58 4.08
CA GLY A 115 -6.42 11.08 3.24
C GLY A 115 -5.45 10.20 4.05
N VAL A 116 -4.40 9.74 3.39
CA VAL A 116 -3.35 8.90 3.96
C VAL A 116 -2.02 9.38 3.43
N SER A 117 -1.02 9.56 4.29
CA SER A 117 0.35 9.77 3.85
C SER A 117 0.99 8.42 3.52
N VAL A 118 1.75 8.34 2.43
CA VAL A 118 2.32 7.08 1.95
C VAL A 118 3.84 7.18 1.93
N ILE A 119 4.53 6.26 2.59
CA ILE A 119 5.99 6.13 2.46
C ILE A 119 6.29 5.54 1.09
N VAL A 120 7.13 6.22 0.30
CA VAL A 120 7.40 5.88 -1.09
C VAL A 120 8.89 5.85 -1.39
N HIS A 121 9.28 5.08 -2.42
CA HIS A 121 10.62 5.16 -2.98
C HIS A 121 10.85 6.53 -3.64
N PRO A 122 12.08 7.11 -3.64
CA PRO A 122 12.39 8.39 -4.28
C PRO A 122 11.95 8.51 -5.75
N ASN A 123 11.90 7.41 -6.49
CA ASN A 123 11.37 7.38 -7.87
C ASN A 123 9.98 8.00 -7.99
N ASN A 124 9.11 7.82 -6.99
CA ASN A 124 7.73 8.30 -7.03
C ASN A 124 7.63 9.84 -7.03
N VAL A 125 8.60 10.53 -6.43
CA VAL A 125 8.68 12.00 -6.43
C VAL A 125 9.59 12.53 -7.55
N SER A 126 10.20 11.63 -8.33
CA SER A 126 11.12 11.94 -9.42
C SER A 126 10.48 11.84 -10.80
N MET A 127 9.28 11.25 -10.89
CA MET A 127 8.56 11.12 -12.15
C MET A 127 8.30 12.49 -12.80
N PRO A 128 8.48 12.61 -14.13
CA PRO A 128 8.11 13.83 -14.83
C PRO A 128 6.64 14.21 -14.55
N VAL A 129 6.36 15.49 -14.32
CA VAL A 129 5.03 16.05 -14.01
C VAL A 129 4.42 15.46 -12.75
N LEU A 130 4.10 14.16 -12.72
CA LEU A 130 3.43 13.49 -11.62
C LEU A 130 4.25 13.56 -10.31
N GLY A 131 5.57 13.41 -10.37
CA GLY A 131 6.45 13.52 -9.20
C GLY A 131 6.41 14.86 -8.48
N ARG A 132 6.04 15.93 -9.20
CA ARG A 132 5.81 17.26 -8.58
C ARG A 132 4.48 17.34 -7.81
N MET A 133 3.52 16.48 -8.15
CA MET A 133 2.19 16.44 -7.53
C MET A 133 2.13 15.49 -6.33
N THR A 134 2.90 14.40 -6.35
CA THR A 134 2.84 13.34 -5.32
C THR A 134 3.08 13.86 -3.89
N PRO A 135 3.97 14.84 -3.61
CA PRO A 135 4.10 15.41 -2.27
C PRO A 135 2.82 16.10 -1.76
N TYR A 136 2.04 16.72 -2.66
CA TYR A 136 0.74 17.30 -2.31
C TYR A 136 -0.34 16.23 -2.10
N MET A 137 -0.10 15.01 -2.61
CA MET A 137 -0.96 13.86 -2.40
C MET A 137 -0.60 13.07 -1.14
N GLY A 138 0.44 13.49 -0.39
CA GLY A 138 0.85 12.86 0.86
C GLY A 138 2.01 11.87 0.73
N ALA A 139 2.76 11.90 -0.38
CA ALA A 139 3.95 11.07 -0.52
C ALA A 139 5.07 11.54 0.42
N LEU A 140 5.65 10.59 1.15
CA LEU A 140 6.80 10.76 2.03
C LEU A 140 7.95 9.91 1.48
N PRO A 141 8.84 10.45 0.64
CA PRO A 141 9.93 9.68 0.06
C PRO A 141 10.94 9.26 1.13
N LEU A 142 11.49 8.06 0.97
CA LEU A 142 12.59 7.58 1.82
C LEU A 142 13.80 8.50 1.69
N PRO A 143 14.47 8.82 2.80
CA PRO A 143 15.63 9.70 2.83
C PRO A 143 16.91 9.00 2.38
N ASP A 144 17.83 9.76 1.76
CA ASP A 144 19.14 9.26 1.31
C ASP A 144 20.29 9.63 2.27
N ASP A 145 20.06 10.52 3.24
CA ASP A 145 21.07 10.91 4.23
C ASP A 145 20.48 11.14 5.64
N LEU A 146 21.38 11.31 6.62
CA LEU A 146 20.97 11.49 8.02
C LEU A 146 20.18 12.77 8.29
N SER A 147 20.43 13.85 7.56
CA SER A 147 19.69 15.09 7.71
C SER A 147 18.26 14.94 7.19
N ALA A 148 18.10 14.36 6.02
CA ALA A 148 16.80 14.01 5.48
C ALA A 148 16.04 12.99 6.35
N MET A 149 16.77 12.03 6.96
CA MET A 149 16.17 11.06 7.90
C MET A 149 15.55 11.74 9.11
N ARG A 150 16.16 12.81 9.64
CA ARG A 150 15.57 13.59 10.74
C ARG A 150 14.27 14.24 10.28
N HIS A 151 14.26 14.96 9.16
CA HIS A 151 13.08 15.62 8.61
C HIS A 151 11.98 14.62 8.23
N PHE A 152 12.35 13.44 7.75
CA PHE A 152 11.41 12.36 7.47
C PHE A 152 10.71 11.86 8.74
N LYS A 153 11.46 11.65 9.84
CA LYS A 153 10.90 11.25 11.14
C LYS A 153 9.99 12.33 11.71
N GLU A 154 10.40 13.60 11.63
CA GLU A 154 9.59 14.76 12.02
C GLU A 154 8.28 14.82 11.22
N ALA A 155 8.34 14.53 9.92
CA ALA A 155 7.15 14.49 9.08
C ALA A 155 6.19 13.36 9.47
N ILE A 156 6.69 12.16 9.77
CA ILE A 156 5.84 11.05 10.27
C ILE A 156 5.19 11.44 11.60
N GLU A 157 5.96 11.97 12.53
CA GLU A 157 5.47 12.41 13.83
C GLU A 157 4.38 13.47 13.69
N HIS A 158 4.58 14.46 12.82
CA HIS A 158 3.58 15.47 12.50
C HIS A 158 2.27 14.85 11.98
N GLN A 159 2.35 13.85 11.08
CA GLN A 159 1.15 13.15 10.60
C GLN A 159 0.43 12.43 11.74
N VAL A 160 1.17 11.74 12.59
CA VAL A 160 0.61 11.06 13.78
C VAL A 160 -0.11 12.07 14.68
N GLN A 161 0.51 13.21 15.01
CA GLN A 161 -0.09 14.26 15.84
C GLN A 161 -1.35 14.88 15.21
N LYS A 162 -1.40 15.01 13.89
CA LYS A 162 -2.57 15.50 13.13
C LYS A 162 -3.68 14.44 12.98
N GLY A 163 -3.45 13.22 13.43
CA GLY A 163 -4.39 12.11 13.25
C GLY A 163 -4.54 11.72 11.77
N VAL A 164 -3.49 11.89 10.97
CA VAL A 164 -3.42 11.46 9.57
C VAL A 164 -2.72 10.11 9.51
N PRO A 165 -3.34 9.07 8.94
CA PRO A 165 -2.71 7.75 8.83
C PRO A 165 -1.49 7.75 7.94
N VAL A 166 -0.52 6.88 8.25
CA VAL A 166 0.69 6.67 7.44
C VAL A 166 0.66 5.26 6.86
N CYS A 167 0.68 5.15 5.53
CA CYS A 167 0.68 3.89 4.81
C CYS A 167 2.11 3.45 4.46
N ILE A 168 2.36 2.16 4.63
CA ILE A 168 3.63 1.50 4.34
C ILE A 168 3.33 0.22 3.56
N TYR A 169 4.12 -0.03 2.52
CA TYR A 169 4.17 -1.30 1.81
C TYR A 169 5.38 -2.09 2.31
N PRO A 170 5.22 -3.00 3.29
CA PRO A 170 6.35 -3.63 3.97
C PRO A 170 7.11 -4.62 3.08
N GLU A 171 6.51 -5.06 1.98
CA GLU A 171 7.15 -5.90 0.97
C GLU A 171 8.25 -5.18 0.17
N ALA A 172 8.33 -3.84 0.25
CA ALA A 172 9.25 -2.91 -0.40
C ALA A 172 9.18 -2.91 -1.93
N HIS A 173 9.36 -4.05 -2.57
CA HIS A 173 9.36 -4.21 -4.04
C HIS A 173 7.98 -4.54 -4.57
N ILE A 174 7.66 -4.11 -5.79
CA ILE A 174 6.36 -4.35 -6.40
C ILE A 174 6.38 -5.63 -7.26
N TRP A 175 5.42 -6.52 -7.00
CA TRP A 175 5.17 -7.69 -7.84
C TRP A 175 3.78 -7.59 -8.47
N PRO A 176 3.67 -7.11 -9.71
CA PRO A 176 2.39 -6.85 -10.35
C PRO A 176 1.47 -8.06 -10.36
N TYR A 177 0.25 -7.89 -9.82
CA TYR A 177 -0.79 -8.93 -9.75
C TYR A 177 -0.43 -10.18 -8.95
N TYR A 178 0.60 -10.13 -8.09
CA TYR A 178 0.90 -11.24 -7.20
C TYR A 178 -0.27 -11.51 -6.26
N THR A 179 -0.61 -12.78 -6.09
CA THR A 179 -1.79 -13.20 -5.32
C THR A 179 -1.45 -13.72 -3.93
N GLY A 180 -0.18 -13.86 -3.60
CA GLY A 180 0.33 -14.15 -2.27
C GLY A 180 0.73 -12.89 -1.50
N ILE A 181 1.33 -13.10 -0.34
CA ILE A 181 2.01 -12.07 0.45
C ILE A 181 3.45 -12.51 0.60
N ARG A 182 4.40 -11.67 0.17
CA ARG A 182 5.82 -11.94 0.31
C ARG A 182 6.27 -11.72 1.76
N PRO A 183 7.35 -12.39 2.18
CA PRO A 183 7.96 -12.08 3.47
C PRO A 183 8.38 -10.61 3.55
N PHE A 184 8.29 -10.01 4.75
CA PHE A 184 8.79 -8.67 4.99
C PHE A 184 9.39 -8.54 6.40
N LYS A 185 10.31 -7.57 6.52
CA LYS A 185 11.05 -7.32 7.77
C LYS A 185 10.20 -6.55 8.79
N GLU A 186 10.61 -6.61 10.05
CA GLU A 186 9.94 -5.90 11.13
C GLU A 186 10.30 -4.40 11.25
N ASP A 187 11.20 -3.88 10.42
CA ASP A 187 11.75 -2.52 10.58
C ASP A 187 10.68 -1.43 10.58
N SER A 188 9.71 -1.52 9.67
CA SER A 188 8.63 -0.53 9.59
C SER A 188 7.64 -0.60 10.76
N PHE A 189 7.59 -1.72 11.47
CA PHE A 189 6.72 -1.91 12.64
C PHE A 189 7.26 -1.21 13.89
N TYR A 190 8.46 -0.64 13.81
CA TYR A 190 8.96 0.29 14.80
C TYR A 190 8.06 1.51 15.00
N TYR A 191 7.43 2.02 13.94
CA TYR A 191 6.63 3.24 14.03
C TYR A 191 5.38 3.10 14.90
N PRO A 192 4.48 2.12 14.71
CA PRO A 192 3.32 1.97 15.58
C PRO A 192 3.72 1.71 17.03
N VAL A 193 4.78 0.95 17.28
CA VAL A 193 5.30 0.71 18.65
C VAL A 193 5.83 1.99 19.26
N LYS A 194 6.66 2.75 18.53
CA LYS A 194 7.24 4.02 19.00
C LYS A 194 6.19 5.06 19.36
N TYR A 195 5.18 5.20 18.52
CA TYR A 195 4.17 6.26 18.70
C TYR A 195 2.96 5.81 19.52
N GLY A 196 2.92 4.56 19.98
CA GLY A 196 1.82 4.05 20.80
C GLY A 196 0.47 4.03 20.08
N VAL A 197 0.47 3.83 18.76
CA VAL A 197 -0.74 3.83 17.94
C VAL A 197 -0.94 2.46 17.30
N PRO A 198 -2.20 2.06 17.00
CA PRO A 198 -2.44 0.77 16.37
C PRO A 198 -1.96 0.74 14.92
N ALA A 199 -1.82 -0.47 14.42
CA ALA A 199 -1.68 -0.77 13.02
C ALA A 199 -2.99 -1.33 12.46
N PHE A 200 -3.24 -1.07 11.18
CA PHE A 200 -4.25 -1.73 10.37
C PHE A 200 -3.57 -2.32 9.14
N CYS A 201 -4.20 -3.28 8.50
CA CYS A 201 -3.74 -3.70 7.19
C CYS A 201 -4.86 -3.67 6.15
N PHE A 202 -4.46 -3.57 4.89
CA PHE A 202 -5.36 -3.82 3.78
C PHE A 202 -4.71 -4.78 2.80
N THR A 203 -5.52 -5.66 2.22
CA THR A 203 -5.05 -6.66 1.27
C THR A 203 -5.84 -6.55 -0.02
N ASN A 204 -5.14 -6.30 -1.10
CA ASN A 204 -5.70 -6.32 -2.44
C ASN A 204 -5.80 -7.76 -2.93
N VAL A 205 -7.02 -8.20 -3.21
CA VAL A 205 -7.36 -9.56 -3.63
C VAL A 205 -7.92 -9.51 -5.05
N TYR A 206 -7.48 -10.42 -5.89
CA TYR A 206 -7.86 -10.48 -7.30
C TYR A 206 -9.02 -11.44 -7.54
N LYS A 207 -10.07 -10.93 -8.16
CA LYS A 207 -11.28 -11.69 -8.47
C LYS A 207 -11.51 -11.74 -9.99
N ALA A 208 -11.88 -12.90 -10.49
CA ALA A 208 -12.23 -13.09 -11.88
C ALA A 208 -13.40 -12.18 -12.31
N CYS A 209 -13.34 -11.68 -13.52
CA CYS A 209 -14.45 -10.95 -14.15
C CYS A 209 -15.01 -11.78 -15.30
N ARG A 210 -16.33 -11.95 -15.34
CA ARG A 210 -17.00 -12.78 -16.37
C ARG A 210 -16.76 -12.27 -17.79
N PHE A 211 -16.77 -10.95 -17.98
CA PHE A 211 -16.78 -10.30 -19.28
C PHE A 211 -15.47 -9.60 -19.64
N ARG A 212 -14.43 -9.68 -18.80
CA ARG A 212 -13.15 -8.99 -19.00
C ARG A 212 -11.99 -9.90 -18.65
N SER A 213 -10.87 -9.74 -19.37
CA SER A 213 -9.61 -10.41 -19.02
C SER A 213 -8.98 -9.85 -17.74
N ARG A 214 -9.07 -8.51 -17.56
CA ARG A 214 -8.52 -7.83 -16.38
C ARG A 214 -9.30 -8.20 -15.10
N PRO A 215 -8.60 -8.50 -13.98
CA PRO A 215 -9.26 -8.85 -12.71
C PRO A 215 -10.00 -7.67 -12.08
N LYS A 216 -10.95 -7.99 -11.21
CA LYS A 216 -11.50 -7.05 -10.22
C LYS A 216 -10.57 -7.01 -9.02
N ILE A 217 -10.46 -5.85 -8.38
CA ILE A 217 -9.76 -5.71 -7.10
C ILE A 217 -10.78 -5.61 -5.96
N ARG A 218 -10.55 -6.40 -4.92
CA ARG A 218 -11.24 -6.31 -3.63
C ARG A 218 -10.21 -6.00 -2.57
N THR A 219 -10.31 -4.82 -1.96
CA THR A 219 -9.42 -4.41 -0.88
C THR A 219 -10.09 -4.70 0.45
N TYR A 220 -9.59 -5.69 1.18
CA TYR A 220 -10.04 -6.02 2.53
C TYR A 220 -9.25 -5.18 3.53
N VAL A 221 -9.93 -4.63 4.52
CA VAL A 221 -9.33 -3.84 5.60
C VAL A 221 -9.53 -4.58 6.91
N ASP A 222 -8.47 -4.78 7.65
CA ASP A 222 -8.44 -5.51 8.92
C ASP A 222 -7.67 -4.74 10.00
N GLY A 223 -8.02 -4.98 11.25
CA GLY A 223 -7.48 -4.31 12.45
C GLY A 223 -8.59 -3.74 13.35
N PRO A 224 -8.25 -3.01 14.40
CA PRO A 224 -6.92 -2.58 14.80
C PRO A 224 -6.03 -3.70 15.39
N PHE A 225 -4.74 -3.63 15.12
CA PHE A 225 -3.70 -4.45 15.75
C PHE A 225 -2.88 -3.56 16.66
N TYR A 226 -2.93 -3.82 17.96
CA TYR A 226 -2.14 -3.08 18.94
C TYR A 226 -0.83 -3.81 19.20
N PRO A 227 0.31 -3.08 19.39
CA PRO A 227 1.52 -3.68 19.91
C PRO A 227 1.26 -4.34 21.27
N ASP A 228 1.91 -5.46 21.54
CA ASP A 228 1.88 -6.09 22.85
C ASP A 228 2.97 -5.45 23.75
N TYR A 229 2.59 -4.49 24.56
CA TYR A 229 3.50 -3.74 25.43
C TYR A 229 4.05 -4.55 26.61
N SER A 230 3.59 -5.78 26.82
CA SER A 230 4.19 -6.70 27.81
C SER A 230 5.51 -7.29 27.33
N LEU A 231 5.78 -7.23 26.01
CA LEU A 231 6.97 -7.76 25.37
C LEU A 231 8.11 -6.72 25.29
N PRO A 232 9.38 -7.15 25.22
CA PRO A 232 10.50 -6.28 24.86
C PRO A 232 10.30 -5.63 23.49
N LEU A 233 10.83 -4.42 23.29
CA LEU A 233 10.64 -3.61 22.07
C LEU A 233 10.88 -4.36 20.76
N ARG A 234 11.91 -5.20 20.71
CA ARG A 234 12.21 -6.00 19.51
C ARG A 234 11.12 -7.03 19.23
N GLU A 235 10.63 -7.67 20.27
CA GLU A 235 9.60 -8.70 20.17
C GLU A 235 8.23 -8.09 19.84
N GLN A 236 7.91 -6.91 20.38
CA GLN A 236 6.69 -6.17 20.01
C GLN A 236 6.59 -5.95 18.51
N LYS A 237 7.69 -5.51 17.86
CA LYS A 237 7.73 -5.29 16.41
C LYS A 237 7.51 -6.58 15.64
N LYS A 238 8.21 -7.63 16.04
CA LYS A 238 8.14 -8.94 15.38
C LYS A 238 6.74 -9.54 15.51
N GLU A 239 6.18 -9.53 16.70
CA GLU A 239 4.85 -10.08 16.99
C GLU A 239 3.77 -9.35 16.19
N LEU A 240 3.80 -8.01 16.20
CA LEU A 240 2.87 -7.19 15.42
C LEU A 240 2.99 -7.47 13.91
N ARG A 241 4.22 -7.57 13.39
CA ARG A 241 4.50 -7.96 12.02
C ARG A 241 3.89 -9.32 11.68
N ASP A 242 4.11 -10.31 12.53
CA ASP A 242 3.68 -11.70 12.30
C ASP A 242 2.14 -11.79 12.27
N ARG A 243 1.43 -11.12 13.17
CA ARG A 243 -0.05 -11.05 13.14
C ARG A 243 -0.57 -10.39 11.88
N ILE A 244 0.01 -9.28 11.47
CA ILE A 244 -0.40 -8.57 10.26
C ILE A 244 -0.12 -9.41 9.02
N HIS A 245 1.07 -10.02 8.94
CA HIS A 245 1.43 -10.92 7.84
C HIS A 245 0.45 -12.10 7.73
N ALA A 246 0.16 -12.78 8.83
CA ALA A 246 -0.80 -13.89 8.85
C ALA A 246 -2.20 -13.46 8.40
N CYS A 247 -2.68 -12.30 8.86
CA CYS A 247 -3.97 -11.75 8.44
C CYS A 247 -3.99 -11.45 6.93
N MET A 248 -2.94 -10.82 6.41
CA MET A 248 -2.83 -10.52 4.98
C MET A 248 -2.77 -11.80 4.14
N CYS A 249 -2.05 -12.85 4.58
CA CYS A 249 -2.03 -14.16 3.93
C CYS A 249 -3.42 -14.80 3.87
N GLN A 250 -4.19 -14.77 4.96
CA GLN A 250 -5.56 -15.29 4.98
C GLN A 250 -6.47 -14.55 3.99
N ARG A 251 -6.29 -13.23 3.84
CA ARG A 251 -7.05 -12.44 2.84
C ARG A 251 -6.60 -12.74 1.42
N ALA A 252 -5.29 -12.79 1.18
CA ALA A 252 -4.71 -13.08 -0.14
C ALA A 252 -5.17 -14.44 -0.70
N ALA A 253 -5.31 -15.44 0.16
CA ALA A 253 -5.85 -16.76 -0.21
C ALA A 253 -7.27 -16.72 -0.79
N GLN A 254 -8.00 -15.62 -0.62
CA GLN A 254 -9.30 -15.43 -1.24
C GLN A 254 -9.23 -15.03 -2.71
N SER A 255 -8.04 -14.83 -3.29
CA SER A 255 -7.88 -14.61 -4.74
C SER A 255 -8.35 -15.85 -5.51
N ASP A 256 -9.19 -15.64 -6.54
CA ASP A 256 -9.70 -16.71 -7.39
C ASP A 256 -9.13 -16.63 -8.83
N LEU A 257 -8.23 -15.70 -9.06
CA LEU A 257 -7.56 -15.50 -10.34
C LEU A 257 -6.08 -15.17 -10.12
N SER A 258 -5.19 -15.99 -10.65
CA SER A 258 -3.78 -15.63 -10.87
C SER A 258 -3.67 -15.00 -12.26
N TYR A 259 -3.52 -13.68 -12.33
CA TYR A 259 -3.40 -12.96 -13.59
C TYR A 259 -1.98 -13.03 -14.15
N ILE A 260 -0.97 -12.95 -13.26
CA ILE A 260 0.43 -13.26 -13.52
C ILE A 260 0.83 -14.39 -12.56
N GLU A 261 1.46 -15.42 -13.09
CA GLU A 261 2.03 -16.52 -12.29
C GLU A 261 3.50 -16.23 -12.00
N TYR A 262 3.88 -16.35 -10.72
CA TYR A 262 5.27 -16.20 -10.30
C TYR A 262 5.83 -17.56 -9.90
N LYS A 263 6.99 -17.91 -10.47
CA LYS A 263 7.69 -19.17 -10.19
C LYS A 263 9.12 -18.88 -9.77
N LYS A 264 9.59 -19.58 -8.74
CA LYS A 264 10.98 -19.51 -8.33
C LYS A 264 11.86 -20.21 -9.36
N GLU A 265 12.97 -19.57 -9.79
CA GLU A 265 13.95 -20.19 -10.66
C GLU A 265 14.51 -21.47 -10.00
N GLY A 266 14.63 -22.55 -10.76
CA GLY A 266 15.15 -23.83 -10.26
C GLY A 266 14.16 -24.77 -9.57
N ASN A 267 12.86 -24.44 -9.50
CA ASN A 267 11.78 -25.34 -9.08
C ASN A 267 10.99 -25.77 -10.32
N GLU A 268 11.59 -26.60 -11.18
CA GLU A 268 10.88 -27.39 -12.19
C GLU A 268 10.39 -28.71 -11.62
#